data_c0da31efb425d84153d1f64247fbd4bb
#
_entry.id   c0da31efb425d84153d1f64247fbd4bb
#
_cell.length_a   1.000
_cell.length_b   1.000
_cell.length_c   1.000
_cell.angle_alpha   90.00
_cell.angle_beta   90.00
_cell.angle_gamma   90.00
#
_symmetry.space_group_name_H-M   'P 1'
#
loop_
_entity.id
_entity.type
_entity.pdbx_description
1 polymer ?
#
loop_
_entity_poly.entity_id
_entity_poly.type
_entity_poly.pdbx_seq_one_letter_code
_entity_poly.pdbx_strand_id
1 'polypeptide(L)'
;MAFVRITEARAAARAALPVEKSARRVLAEQARAFDAADRYDVFLSHSFDDAEIILGIKRMIESLRLTVYVDWLEDPKLDRSRVTVKTAALLKARMNVCSSLIYVHSPNSPNSLWMPWELGYFDGIRPHQVWILPLVSEYDSEFKDQEYLRLYPCVEKLDSLAGRIRLGFDNVGSNNHQVPLEKAARGHGVYY
;
A
#
# COMPACT_ATOMS: atom_id res chain seq x y z
N MET A 1 -15.31 10.63 6.24
CA MET A 1 -14.17 9.72 5.98
C MET A 1 -14.68 8.30 5.82
N ALA A 2 -14.36 7.65 4.72
CA ALA A 2 -14.77 6.27 4.45
C ALA A 2 -13.52 5.41 4.20
N PHE A 3 -13.02 4.75 5.22
CA PHE A 3 -11.87 3.86 5.11
C PHE A 3 -12.21 2.54 4.41
N VAL A 4 -11.21 1.89 3.87
CA VAL A 4 -11.35 0.56 3.27
C VAL A 4 -11.58 -0.47 4.37
N ARG A 5 -12.60 -1.32 4.21
CA ARG A 5 -12.86 -2.40 5.17
C ARG A 5 -12.03 -3.63 4.84
N ILE A 6 -11.60 -4.34 5.88
CA ILE A 6 -10.84 -5.60 5.73
C ILE A 6 -11.62 -6.60 4.88
N THR A 7 -12.94 -6.66 5.03
CA THR A 7 -13.81 -7.55 4.26
C THR A 7 -13.85 -7.18 2.77
N GLU A 8 -13.83 -5.88 2.43
CA GLU A 8 -13.76 -5.42 1.03
C GLU A 8 -12.44 -5.84 0.38
N ALA A 9 -11.30 -5.67 1.10
CA ALA A 9 -10.00 -6.12 0.62
C ALA A 9 -9.98 -7.64 0.38
N ARG A 10 -10.50 -8.43 1.32
CA ARG A 10 -10.61 -9.88 1.16
C ARG A 10 -11.51 -10.28 -0.01
N ALA A 11 -12.64 -9.62 -0.19
CA ALA A 11 -13.54 -9.87 -1.32
C ALA A 11 -12.85 -9.59 -2.67
N ALA A 12 -12.10 -8.48 -2.77
CA ALA A 12 -11.31 -8.15 -3.95
C ALA A 12 -10.21 -9.20 -4.23
N ALA A 13 -9.56 -9.72 -3.17
CA ALA A 13 -8.59 -10.80 -3.31
C ALA A 13 -9.23 -12.07 -3.87
N ARG A 14 -10.35 -12.51 -3.29
CA ARG A 14 -11.07 -13.72 -3.72
C ARG A 14 -11.54 -13.65 -5.17
N ALA A 15 -12.01 -12.50 -5.59
CA ALA A 15 -12.42 -12.27 -6.99
C ALA A 15 -11.23 -12.36 -7.98
N ALA A 16 -10.01 -12.15 -7.49
CA ALA A 16 -8.79 -12.14 -8.32
C ALA A 16 -7.95 -13.43 -8.21
N LEU A 17 -8.24 -14.29 -7.22
CA LEU A 17 -7.48 -15.51 -7.01
C LEU A 17 -7.87 -16.60 -8.01
N PRO A 18 -6.89 -17.21 -8.71
CA PRO A 18 -7.11 -18.46 -9.40
C PRO A 18 -7.53 -19.57 -8.42
N VAL A 19 -8.42 -20.47 -8.85
CA VAL A 19 -9.04 -21.51 -8.00
C VAL A 19 -8.03 -22.37 -7.20
N GLU A 20 -6.81 -22.53 -7.71
CA GLU A 20 -5.79 -23.40 -7.12
C GLU A 20 -4.61 -22.66 -6.47
N LYS A 21 -4.65 -21.32 -6.37
CA LYS A 21 -3.51 -20.54 -5.84
C LYS A 21 -3.87 -19.81 -4.55
N SER A 22 -2.95 -19.82 -3.59
CA SER A 22 -3.04 -18.95 -2.41
C SER A 22 -2.59 -17.51 -2.75
N ALA A 23 -3.09 -16.54 -1.98
CA ALA A 23 -2.67 -15.14 -2.11
C ALA A 23 -1.15 -14.98 -1.98
N ARG A 24 -0.53 -15.68 -1.03
CA ARG A 24 0.93 -15.71 -0.84
C ARG A 24 1.67 -16.14 -2.11
N ARG A 25 1.22 -17.23 -2.72
CA ARG A 25 1.84 -17.73 -3.95
C ARG A 25 1.72 -16.76 -5.12
N VAL A 26 0.56 -16.13 -5.31
CA VAL A 26 0.36 -15.12 -6.36
C VAL A 26 1.27 -13.93 -6.15
N LEU A 27 1.37 -13.41 -4.91
CA LEU A 27 2.24 -12.28 -4.59
C LEU A 27 3.72 -12.62 -4.77
N ALA A 28 4.15 -13.83 -4.36
CA ALA A 28 5.52 -14.30 -4.55
C ALA A 28 5.90 -14.46 -6.02
N GLU A 29 5.01 -15.01 -6.85
CA GLU A 29 5.22 -15.12 -8.30
C GLU A 29 5.39 -13.73 -8.94
N GLN A 30 4.58 -12.74 -8.53
CA GLN A 30 4.67 -11.38 -9.04
C GLN A 30 5.95 -10.65 -8.56
N ALA A 31 6.36 -10.86 -7.31
CA ALA A 31 7.59 -10.29 -6.79
C ALA A 31 8.85 -10.83 -7.51
N ARG A 32 8.84 -12.11 -7.91
CA ARG A 32 9.93 -12.71 -8.71
C ARG A 32 10.03 -12.18 -10.12
N ALA A 33 8.93 -11.70 -10.69
CA ALA A 33 8.89 -11.11 -12.02
C ALA A 33 9.39 -9.64 -12.04
N PHE A 34 9.91 -9.14 -10.92
CA PHE A 34 10.43 -7.77 -10.83
C PHE A 34 11.65 -7.59 -11.73
N ASP A 35 11.60 -6.57 -12.58
CA ASP A 35 12.74 -6.02 -13.29
C ASP A 35 13.13 -4.66 -12.69
N ALA A 36 14.42 -4.46 -12.46
CA ALA A 36 14.95 -3.19 -11.96
C ALA A 36 14.80 -2.03 -12.98
N ALA A 37 14.57 -2.34 -14.24
CA ALA A 37 14.24 -1.37 -15.29
C ALA A 37 12.79 -0.90 -15.22
N ASP A 38 11.89 -1.69 -14.62
CA ASP A 38 10.49 -1.33 -14.47
C ASP A 38 10.31 -0.14 -13.51
N ARG A 39 9.30 0.66 -13.79
CA ARG A 39 8.84 1.75 -12.92
C ARG A 39 7.46 1.41 -12.39
N TYR A 40 7.24 1.71 -11.11
CA TYR A 40 5.97 1.47 -10.44
C TYR A 40 5.40 2.79 -9.91
N ASP A 41 4.08 2.91 -9.96
CA ASP A 41 3.40 4.07 -9.37
C ASP A 41 3.43 3.98 -7.83
N VAL A 42 3.26 2.78 -7.28
CA VAL A 42 3.08 2.57 -5.84
C VAL A 42 3.98 1.45 -5.30
N PHE A 43 4.74 1.73 -4.25
CA PHE A 43 5.30 0.74 -3.33
C PHE A 43 4.29 0.48 -2.21
N LEU A 44 3.84 -0.77 -2.05
CA LEU A 44 2.86 -1.14 -1.03
C LEU A 44 3.56 -1.72 0.19
N SER A 45 3.82 -0.86 1.20
CA SER A 45 4.39 -1.28 2.49
C SER A 45 3.34 -1.99 3.35
N HIS A 46 3.65 -3.17 3.87
CA HIS A 46 2.66 -4.05 4.49
C HIS A 46 3.25 -5.05 5.48
N SER A 47 2.40 -5.59 6.35
CA SER A 47 2.74 -6.74 7.20
C SER A 47 2.72 -8.04 6.40
N PHE A 48 3.71 -8.91 6.68
CA PHE A 48 3.83 -10.24 6.05
C PHE A 48 2.63 -11.16 6.35
N ASP A 49 1.92 -10.92 7.46
CA ASP A 49 0.78 -11.74 7.86
C ASP A 49 -0.53 -11.41 7.11
N ASP A 50 -0.53 -10.37 6.29
CA ASP A 50 -1.73 -9.84 5.64
C ASP A 50 -1.89 -10.24 4.16
N ALA A 51 -1.33 -11.38 3.73
CA ALA A 51 -1.26 -11.76 2.32
C ALA A 51 -2.58 -11.64 1.53
N GLU A 52 -3.68 -12.13 2.07
CA GLU A 52 -4.99 -12.06 1.41
C GLU A 52 -5.45 -10.61 1.28
N ILE A 53 -5.30 -9.83 2.35
CA ILE A 53 -5.68 -8.42 2.39
C ILE A 53 -4.85 -7.63 1.39
N ILE A 54 -3.53 -7.85 1.38
CA ILE A 54 -2.58 -7.14 0.50
C ILE A 54 -2.84 -7.44 -0.97
N LEU A 55 -3.14 -8.69 -1.31
CA LEU A 55 -3.54 -9.02 -2.67
C LEU A 55 -4.81 -8.26 -3.09
N GLY A 56 -5.78 -8.15 -2.20
CA GLY A 56 -7.00 -7.40 -2.45
C GLY A 56 -6.76 -5.90 -2.63
N ILE A 57 -5.99 -5.28 -1.74
CA ILE A 57 -5.60 -3.86 -1.85
C ILE A 57 -4.82 -3.61 -3.14
N LYS A 58 -3.86 -4.48 -3.48
CA LYS A 58 -3.16 -4.40 -4.75
C LYS A 58 -4.13 -4.36 -5.93
N ARG A 59 -5.11 -5.27 -5.97
CA ARG A 59 -6.12 -5.31 -7.04
C ARG A 59 -7.02 -4.07 -7.07
N MET A 60 -7.41 -3.55 -5.92
CA MET A 60 -8.16 -2.30 -5.84
C MET A 60 -7.37 -1.13 -6.43
N ILE A 61 -6.09 -0.98 -6.10
CA ILE A 61 -5.23 0.09 -6.63
C ILE A 61 -4.98 -0.12 -8.14
N GLU A 62 -4.70 -1.35 -8.58
CA GLU A 62 -4.51 -1.68 -10.00
C GLU A 62 -5.76 -1.39 -10.85
N SER A 63 -6.97 -1.51 -10.28
CA SER A 63 -8.21 -1.15 -10.96
C SER A 63 -8.30 0.35 -11.32
N LEU A 64 -7.50 1.20 -10.65
CA LEU A 64 -7.31 2.62 -10.94
C LEU A 64 -6.24 2.87 -12.02
N ARG A 65 -5.74 1.83 -12.69
CA ARG A 65 -4.67 1.86 -13.69
C ARG A 65 -3.33 2.35 -13.14
N LEU A 66 -3.06 2.02 -11.89
CA LEU A 66 -1.76 2.22 -11.24
C LEU A 66 -0.99 0.89 -11.22
N THR A 67 0.31 0.95 -11.41
CA THR A 67 1.21 -0.18 -11.23
C THR A 67 1.64 -0.26 -9.76
N VAL A 68 1.51 -1.45 -9.17
CA VAL A 68 1.76 -1.67 -7.74
C VAL A 68 2.86 -2.70 -7.53
N TYR A 69 3.93 -2.29 -6.87
CA TYR A 69 4.95 -3.18 -6.37
C TYR A 69 4.62 -3.62 -4.95
N VAL A 70 4.63 -4.93 -4.72
CA VAL A 70 4.48 -5.55 -3.40
C VAL A 70 5.73 -6.36 -3.12
N ASP A 71 6.44 -6.02 -2.05
CA ASP A 71 7.61 -6.77 -1.64
C ASP A 71 7.19 -8.03 -0.88
N TRP A 72 6.80 -9.05 -1.66
CA TRP A 72 6.44 -10.36 -1.12
C TRP A 72 7.56 -11.35 -1.43
N LEU A 73 8.67 -11.21 -0.72
CA LEU A 73 9.80 -12.08 -0.93
C LEU A 73 9.61 -13.39 -0.16
N GLU A 74 9.17 -14.43 -0.85
CA GLU A 74 9.53 -15.81 -0.53
C GLU A 74 10.95 -16.10 -1.05
N ASP A 75 11.91 -15.21 -0.84
CA ASP A 75 13.30 -15.58 -0.97
C ASP A 75 13.71 -16.24 0.36
N PRO A 76 13.97 -17.55 0.38
CA PRO A 76 14.46 -18.24 1.59
C PRO A 76 15.78 -17.64 2.11
N LYS A 77 16.46 -16.82 1.28
CA LYS A 77 17.69 -16.08 1.63
C LYS A 77 17.42 -14.72 2.26
N LEU A 78 16.19 -14.23 2.21
CA LEU A 78 15.75 -12.97 2.81
C LEU A 78 14.83 -13.26 4.01
N ASP A 79 15.47 -13.68 5.09
CA ASP A 79 14.81 -13.79 6.39
C ASP A 79 14.42 -12.38 6.87
N ARG A 80 13.13 -12.00 6.66
CA ARG A 80 12.57 -10.72 7.13
C ARG A 80 12.54 -10.61 8.67
N SER A 81 12.71 -11.71 9.38
CA SER A 81 12.88 -11.70 10.83
C SER A 81 14.24 -11.12 11.23
N ARG A 82 15.19 -11.02 10.28
CA ARG A 82 16.52 -10.44 10.50
C ARG A 82 16.74 -9.21 9.64
N VAL A 83 16.96 -8.09 10.29
CA VAL A 83 17.41 -6.86 9.63
C VAL A 83 18.86 -7.04 9.20
N THR A 84 19.13 -7.16 7.89
CA THR A 84 20.48 -7.24 7.34
C THR A 84 20.74 -6.10 6.36
N VAL A 85 22.01 -5.72 6.21
CA VAL A 85 22.44 -4.72 5.22
C VAL A 85 22.00 -5.11 3.80
N LYS A 86 22.05 -6.42 3.47
CA LYS A 86 21.65 -6.93 2.16
C LYS A 86 20.13 -6.78 1.92
N THR A 87 19.30 -7.09 2.92
CA THR A 87 17.86 -6.90 2.86
C THR A 87 17.51 -5.42 2.69
N ALA A 88 18.15 -4.55 3.48
CA ALA A 88 17.96 -3.10 3.39
C ALA A 88 18.37 -2.55 2.00
N ALA A 89 19.48 -3.00 1.43
CA ALA A 89 19.92 -2.58 0.10
C ALA A 89 18.92 -2.98 -0.99
N LEU A 90 18.36 -4.19 -0.90
CA LEU A 90 17.35 -4.67 -1.84
C LEU A 90 16.06 -3.84 -1.72
N LEU A 91 15.54 -3.64 -0.51
CA LEU A 91 14.34 -2.81 -0.29
C LEU A 91 14.52 -1.38 -0.81
N LYS A 92 15.70 -0.76 -0.56
CA LYS A 92 16.04 0.55 -1.13
C LYS A 92 15.98 0.56 -2.65
N ALA A 93 16.57 -0.44 -3.31
CA ALA A 93 16.54 -0.55 -4.77
C ALA A 93 15.10 -0.65 -5.31
N ARG A 94 14.23 -1.40 -4.61
CA ARG A 94 12.80 -1.52 -4.94
C ARG A 94 12.04 -0.20 -4.77
N MET A 95 12.21 0.46 -3.62
CA MET A 95 11.59 1.75 -3.34
C MET A 95 12.03 2.83 -4.32
N ASN A 96 13.29 2.85 -4.75
CA ASN A 96 13.82 3.84 -5.69
C ASN A 96 13.16 3.83 -7.07
N VAL A 97 12.59 2.70 -7.50
CA VAL A 97 11.88 2.60 -8.79
C VAL A 97 10.37 2.84 -8.66
N CYS A 98 9.88 3.14 -7.46
CA CYS A 98 8.49 3.48 -7.19
C CYS A 98 8.30 5.00 -7.05
N SER A 99 7.18 5.53 -7.51
CA SER A 99 6.86 6.97 -7.46
C SER A 99 6.26 7.41 -6.12
N SER A 100 5.54 6.53 -5.45
CA SER A 100 4.89 6.77 -4.16
C SER A 100 4.95 5.55 -3.25
N LEU A 101 4.70 5.75 -1.96
CA LEU A 101 4.54 4.67 -0.97
C LEU A 101 3.17 4.75 -0.33
N ILE A 102 2.48 3.62 -0.27
CA ILE A 102 1.28 3.44 0.55
C ILE A 102 1.60 2.49 1.70
N TYR A 103 1.51 2.99 2.92
CA TYR A 103 1.61 2.22 4.15
C TYR A 103 0.24 1.63 4.47
N VAL A 104 0.07 0.33 4.33
CA VAL A 104 -1.19 -0.34 4.67
C VAL A 104 -1.26 -0.58 6.17
N HIS A 105 -2.03 0.24 6.87
CA HIS A 105 -2.25 0.08 8.31
C HIS A 105 -3.33 -0.96 8.57
N SER A 106 -2.91 -2.11 9.08
CA SER A 106 -3.75 -3.25 9.48
C SER A 106 -3.54 -3.57 10.97
N PRO A 107 -4.34 -4.47 11.57
CA PRO A 107 -4.08 -4.96 12.92
C PRO A 107 -2.71 -5.63 13.11
N ASN A 108 -2.09 -6.13 12.03
CA ASN A 108 -0.77 -6.77 12.07
C ASN A 108 0.40 -5.80 11.81
N SER A 109 0.12 -4.61 11.27
CA SER A 109 1.19 -3.64 10.90
C SER A 109 2.05 -3.19 12.07
N PRO A 110 1.56 -3.04 13.33
CA PRO A 110 2.40 -2.69 14.47
C PRO A 110 3.50 -3.72 14.79
N ASN A 111 3.34 -4.95 14.35
CA ASN A 111 4.32 -6.02 14.57
C ASN A 111 5.44 -6.04 13.51
N SER A 112 5.35 -5.23 12.47
CA SER A 112 6.35 -5.17 11.41
C SER A 112 7.53 -4.29 11.81
N LEU A 113 8.73 -4.85 11.77
CA LEU A 113 9.98 -4.11 11.98
C LEU A 113 10.38 -3.27 10.75
N TRP A 114 9.92 -3.66 9.56
CA TRP A 114 10.32 -3.04 8.30
C TRP A 114 9.44 -1.85 7.91
N MET A 115 8.14 -1.92 8.16
CA MET A 115 7.21 -0.89 7.70
C MET A 115 7.57 0.53 8.19
N PRO A 116 7.93 0.76 9.48
CA PRO A 116 8.36 2.10 9.92
C PRO A 116 9.65 2.56 9.25
N TRP A 117 10.59 1.64 8.97
CA TRP A 117 11.82 1.96 8.29
C TRP A 117 11.60 2.27 6.80
N GLU A 118 10.75 1.50 6.11
CA GLU A 118 10.35 1.74 4.73
C GLU A 118 9.70 3.12 4.58
N LEU A 119 8.78 3.46 5.48
CA LEU A 119 8.10 4.75 5.52
C LEU A 119 9.10 5.89 5.67
N GLY A 120 9.98 5.86 6.67
CA GLY A 120 10.98 6.93 6.90
C GLY A 120 12.01 7.04 5.78
N TYR A 121 12.44 5.90 5.20
CA TYR A 121 13.34 5.92 4.06
C TYR A 121 12.67 6.57 2.83
N PHE A 122 11.44 6.16 2.53
CA PHE A 122 10.72 6.66 1.36
C PHE A 122 10.39 8.15 1.48
N ASP A 123 9.97 8.60 2.65
CA ASP A 123 9.72 10.02 2.93
C ASP A 123 10.98 10.87 2.72
N GLY A 124 12.14 10.37 3.14
CA GLY A 124 13.41 11.05 2.93
C GLY A 124 13.85 11.18 1.48
N ILE A 125 13.45 10.25 0.59
CA ILE A 125 13.82 10.31 -0.83
C ILE A 125 12.75 10.93 -1.72
N ARG A 126 11.48 10.91 -1.29
CA ARG A 126 10.32 11.44 -2.03
C ARG A 126 9.34 12.12 -1.07
N PRO A 127 9.65 13.31 -0.57
CA PRO A 127 8.74 14.06 0.30
C PRO A 127 7.36 14.24 -0.36
N HIS A 128 6.31 14.18 0.44
CA HIS A 128 4.90 14.32 0.01
C HIS A 128 4.36 13.17 -0.87
N GLN A 129 5.11 12.07 -1.04
CA GLN A 129 4.68 10.89 -1.81
C GLN A 129 4.48 9.66 -0.91
N VAL A 130 4.20 9.87 0.37
CA VAL A 130 3.93 8.83 1.37
C VAL A 130 2.53 9.00 1.92
N TRP A 131 1.75 7.93 1.91
CA TRP A 131 0.35 7.95 2.36
C TRP A 131 0.03 6.73 3.19
N ILE A 132 -0.95 6.87 4.08
CA ILE A 132 -1.45 5.79 4.91
C ILE A 132 -2.76 5.28 4.33
N LEU A 133 -2.91 3.98 4.17
CA LEU A 133 -4.18 3.33 3.85
C LEU A 133 -4.67 2.60 5.10
N PRO A 134 -5.56 3.22 5.89
CA PRO A 134 -6.13 2.56 7.06
C PRO A 134 -7.10 1.46 6.64
N LEU A 135 -6.98 0.30 7.27
CA LEU A 135 -7.93 -0.78 7.17
C LEU A 135 -8.73 -0.87 8.46
N VAL A 136 -10.04 -0.83 8.34
CA VAL A 136 -10.94 -0.89 9.49
C VAL A 136 -11.77 -2.17 9.46
N SER A 137 -12.22 -2.61 10.66
CA SER A 137 -13.19 -3.69 10.77
C SER A 137 -14.58 -3.21 10.32
N GLU A 138 -15.56 -4.12 10.26
CA GLU A 138 -16.95 -3.76 9.91
C GLU A 138 -17.60 -2.81 10.91
N TYR A 139 -17.14 -2.84 12.15
CA TYR A 139 -17.74 -2.10 13.26
C TYR A 139 -17.00 -0.83 13.62
N ASP A 140 -15.76 -0.64 13.08
CA ASP A 140 -14.94 0.51 13.38
C ASP A 140 -15.12 1.61 12.32
N SER A 141 -15.33 2.83 12.78
CA SER A 141 -15.34 4.04 11.95
C SER A 141 -14.01 4.81 12.01
N GLU A 142 -13.21 4.51 13.02
CA GLU A 142 -11.91 5.12 13.26
C GLU A 142 -10.82 4.08 13.27
N PHE A 143 -9.62 4.43 12.82
CA PHE A 143 -8.46 3.59 13.01
C PHE A 143 -7.60 4.10 14.16
N LYS A 144 -7.09 3.16 14.95
CA LYS A 144 -6.14 3.46 16.03
C LYS A 144 -4.75 3.36 15.44
N ASP A 145 -4.08 4.49 15.34
CA ASP A 145 -2.79 4.62 14.72
C ASP A 145 -1.63 4.73 15.73
N GLN A 146 -0.42 4.58 15.21
CA GLN A 146 0.78 5.02 15.88
C GLN A 146 0.97 6.52 15.64
N GLU A 147 1.41 7.26 16.64
CA GLU A 147 1.44 8.73 16.67
C GLU A 147 2.07 9.35 15.40
N TYR A 148 3.17 8.78 14.90
CA TYR A 148 3.87 9.30 13.72
C TYR A 148 3.10 9.11 12.40
N LEU A 149 2.13 8.19 12.33
CA LEU A 149 1.33 7.98 11.12
C LEU A 149 0.42 9.18 10.84
N ARG A 150 0.10 9.99 11.84
CA ARG A 150 -0.68 11.23 11.70
C ARG A 150 0.06 12.34 10.95
N LEU A 151 1.35 12.18 10.70
CA LEU A 151 2.12 13.09 9.86
C LEU A 151 1.80 12.92 8.36
N TYR A 152 1.10 11.86 7.99
CA TYR A 152 0.87 11.50 6.60
C TYR A 152 -0.61 11.46 6.25
N PRO A 153 -0.97 11.80 5.00
CA PRO A 153 -2.35 11.76 4.54
C PRO A 153 -2.92 10.35 4.52
N CYS A 154 -4.20 10.25 4.85
CA CYS A 154 -4.93 9.01 4.74
C CYS A 154 -5.57 8.87 3.36
N VAL A 155 -5.39 7.70 2.76
CA VAL A 155 -6.14 7.29 1.57
C VAL A 155 -7.51 6.80 2.01
N GLU A 156 -8.55 7.35 1.42
CA GLU A 156 -9.94 7.06 1.72
C GLU A 156 -10.69 6.56 0.48
N LYS A 157 -11.84 5.96 0.70
CA LYS A 157 -12.80 5.72 -0.37
C LYS A 157 -13.49 7.05 -0.70
N LEU A 158 -13.40 7.46 -1.95
CA LEU A 158 -14.15 8.59 -2.47
C LEU A 158 -15.53 8.14 -2.94
N ASP A 159 -16.43 9.10 -3.15
CA ASP A 159 -17.75 8.82 -3.67
C ASP A 159 -17.71 7.99 -4.95
N SER A 160 -18.48 6.91 -4.97
CA SER A 160 -18.50 5.98 -6.10
C SER A 160 -19.17 6.61 -7.32
N LEU A 161 -18.47 6.61 -8.44
CA LEU A 161 -19.05 6.93 -9.74
C LEU A 161 -19.31 5.63 -10.51
N ALA A 162 -20.57 5.39 -10.87
CA ALA A 162 -20.99 4.21 -11.64
C ALA A 162 -20.59 2.85 -11.01
N GLY A 163 -20.67 2.74 -9.67
CA GLY A 163 -20.38 1.50 -8.94
C GLY A 163 -18.91 1.08 -8.90
N ARG A 164 -18.00 1.94 -9.34
CA ARG A 164 -16.55 1.66 -9.30
C ARG A 164 -15.92 2.16 -7.99
N ILE A 165 -15.04 1.37 -7.41
CA ILE A 165 -14.24 1.78 -6.27
C ILE A 165 -13.36 2.96 -6.71
N ARG A 166 -13.36 4.01 -5.91
CA ARG A 166 -12.46 5.15 -6.04
C ARG A 166 -11.71 5.32 -4.73
N LEU A 167 -10.42 5.48 -4.82
CA LEU A 167 -9.54 5.79 -3.69
C LEU A 167 -8.92 7.16 -3.92
N GLY A 168 -8.60 7.85 -2.85
CA GLY A 168 -7.95 9.15 -2.92
C GLY A 168 -7.96 9.88 -1.59
N PHE A 169 -7.91 11.19 -1.66
CA PHE A 169 -7.85 12.06 -0.50
C PHE A 169 -9.06 12.98 -0.51
N ASP A 170 -9.75 13.05 0.61
CA ASP A 170 -10.86 13.97 0.81
C ASP A 170 -10.40 15.22 1.55
N ASN A 171 -11.10 16.35 1.31
CA ASN A 171 -10.84 17.60 2.00
C ASN A 171 -9.40 18.16 1.83
N VAL A 172 -8.80 18.00 0.65
CA VAL A 172 -7.45 18.53 0.37
C VAL A 172 -7.51 20.03 0.09
N GLY A 173 -6.72 20.79 0.87
CA GLY A 173 -6.59 22.25 0.70
C GLY A 173 -7.81 23.04 1.18
N SER A 174 -7.74 24.37 1.00
CA SER A 174 -8.76 25.33 1.49
C SER A 174 -10.15 25.20 0.82
N ASN A 175 -10.23 24.51 -0.31
CA ASN A 175 -11.47 24.40 -1.11
C ASN A 175 -12.17 23.05 -1.01
N ASN A 176 -11.80 22.20 -0.08
CA ASN A 176 -12.44 20.90 0.16
C ASN A 176 -12.50 19.98 -1.09
N HIS A 177 -11.41 19.92 -1.85
CA HIS A 177 -11.37 19.12 -3.08
C HIS A 177 -11.01 17.66 -2.81
N GLN A 178 -11.63 16.75 -3.57
CA GLN A 178 -11.21 15.36 -3.65
C GLN A 178 -10.05 15.23 -4.65
N VAL A 179 -8.96 14.58 -4.22
CA VAL A 179 -7.83 14.24 -5.09
C VAL A 179 -7.81 12.73 -5.31
N PRO A 180 -8.12 12.24 -6.51
CA PRO A 180 -8.03 10.82 -6.82
C PRO A 180 -6.61 10.29 -6.68
N LEU A 181 -6.47 9.07 -6.15
CA LEU A 181 -5.17 8.43 -5.90
C LEU A 181 -4.31 8.34 -7.17
N GLU A 182 -4.94 8.07 -8.31
CA GLU A 182 -4.24 7.99 -9.60
C GLU A 182 -3.65 9.33 -10.06
N LYS A 183 -4.19 10.45 -9.62
CA LYS A 183 -3.59 11.77 -9.86
C LYS A 183 -2.42 12.01 -8.91
N ALA A 184 -2.60 11.73 -7.62
CA ALA A 184 -1.57 11.91 -6.61
C ALA A 184 -0.33 11.04 -6.90
N ALA A 185 -0.50 9.78 -7.24
CA ALA A 185 0.59 8.85 -7.52
C ALA A 185 1.42 9.21 -8.76
N ARG A 186 0.87 10.03 -9.67
CA ARG A 186 1.56 10.51 -10.87
C ARG A 186 2.18 11.90 -10.71
N GLY A 187 2.39 12.33 -9.48
CA GLY A 187 3.13 13.57 -9.19
C GLY A 187 2.28 14.82 -8.98
N HIS A 188 0.95 14.70 -8.93
CA HIS A 188 0.09 15.77 -8.47
C HIS A 188 -0.03 15.66 -6.94
N GLY A 189 1.07 15.99 -6.23
CA GLY A 189 1.21 15.75 -4.80
C GLY A 189 0.03 16.27 -3.97
N VAL A 190 -0.26 15.55 -2.90
CA VAL A 190 -1.20 16.02 -1.87
C VAL A 190 -0.37 16.85 -0.89
N TYR A 191 -0.50 18.15 -0.97
CA TYR A 191 0.16 19.09 -0.05
C TYR A 191 -0.79 19.43 1.11
N TYR A 192 -0.25 19.47 2.33
CA TYR A 192 -0.93 19.90 3.56
C TYR A 192 -0.59 21.34 3.88
#